data_d43bab5c7fb4aedc932b961928800ca9
#
_entry.id   d43bab5c7fb4aedc932b961928800ca9
#
_cell.length_a   1.000
_cell.length_b   1.000
_cell.length_c   1.000
_cell.angle_alpha   90.00
_cell.angle_beta   90.00
_cell.angle_gamma   90.00
#
_symmetry.space_group_name_H-M   'P 1'
#
loop_
_entity.id
_entity.type
_entity.pdbx_description
1 polymer ?
#
loop_
_entity_poly.entity_id
_entity_poly.type
_entity_poly.pdbx_seq_one_letter_code
_entity_poly.pdbx_strand_id
1 'polypeptide(L)'
;MVGEKSILIFKKPNLKIKSAEFVMSNSDVAKCPKSRLPEYAFIGRSNVGKSSLINMLTSRKSLAKTSGRPGKTQLINHFLINKNWHLVDLPGYGYARVSKSSKKTFQKFITQYFALREQLVTAFVLIDIRHKPQAIDLEFMQWLGEHGIPFSIIFTKADKLKPKAIENHVEDYKKVLLETWEDMPNYFITSSSKAIGKDDVLAYIDKLNENMEL
;
A
#
# COMPACT_ATOMS: atom_id res chain seq x y z
N MET A 1 10.81 24.04 -19.40
CA MET A 1 11.83 23.31 -18.60
C MET A 1 11.06 22.34 -17.72
N VAL A 2 10.99 21.07 -18.12
CA VAL A 2 10.30 20.01 -17.38
C VAL A 2 11.22 19.61 -16.23
N GLY A 3 10.85 19.98 -15.01
CA GLY A 3 11.63 19.64 -13.83
C GLY A 3 11.65 18.11 -13.65
N GLU A 4 12.85 17.54 -13.72
CA GLU A 4 13.14 16.21 -13.20
C GLU A 4 12.78 16.18 -11.71
N LYS A 5 11.56 15.74 -11.38
CA LYS A 5 11.28 15.28 -10.01
C LYS A 5 11.97 13.92 -9.86
N SER A 6 13.17 13.99 -9.35
CA SER A 6 14.03 12.91 -8.91
C SER A 6 13.23 11.89 -8.08
N ILE A 7 13.54 10.62 -8.24
CA ILE A 7 13.35 9.59 -7.21
C ILE A 7 13.72 10.24 -5.88
N LEU A 8 12.78 10.41 -4.97
CA LEU A 8 13.04 10.97 -3.65
C LEU A 8 14.02 10.04 -2.95
N ILE A 9 15.30 10.35 -3.01
CA ILE A 9 16.32 9.66 -2.22
C ILE A 9 16.12 10.15 -0.78
N PHE A 10 15.31 9.41 -0.02
CA PHE A 10 15.18 9.67 1.41
C PHE A 10 16.53 9.36 2.09
N LYS A 11 16.95 10.22 3.02
CA LYS A 11 18.03 9.87 3.95
C LYS A 11 17.70 8.52 4.59
N LYS A 12 18.72 7.73 4.94
CA LYS A 12 18.49 6.45 5.66
C LYS A 12 17.48 6.65 6.77
N PRO A 13 16.44 5.80 6.89
CA PRO A 13 15.41 5.98 7.88
C PRO A 13 16.03 5.93 9.28
N ASN A 14 15.64 6.85 10.16
CA ASN A 14 15.85 6.70 11.59
C ASN A 14 14.91 5.63 12.16
N LEU A 15 13.82 5.36 11.44
CA LEU A 15 12.79 4.40 11.82
C LEU A 15 13.30 2.96 11.75
N LYS A 16 13.70 2.43 12.88
CA LYS A 16 13.98 1.00 13.05
C LYS A 16 12.75 0.31 13.63
N ILE A 17 12.29 -0.75 12.95
CA ILE A 17 11.19 -1.56 13.49
C ILE A 17 11.71 -2.44 14.62
N LYS A 18 11.42 -2.05 15.86
CA LYS A 18 11.79 -2.77 17.09
C LYS A 18 10.72 -3.79 17.47
N SER A 19 9.45 -3.41 17.37
CA SER A 19 8.30 -4.29 17.62
C SER A 19 7.28 -4.19 16.49
N ALA A 20 6.61 -5.31 16.21
CA ALA A 20 5.48 -5.40 15.29
C ALA A 20 4.57 -6.50 15.81
N GLU A 21 3.38 -6.12 16.25
CA GLU A 21 2.44 -6.97 16.97
C GLU A 21 1.08 -6.97 16.24
N PHE A 22 0.51 -8.16 16.07
CA PHE A 22 -0.85 -8.27 15.56
C PHE A 22 -1.83 -7.76 16.64
N VAL A 23 -2.69 -6.82 16.27
CA VAL A 23 -3.70 -6.26 17.18
C VAL A 23 -5.02 -6.99 17.01
N MET A 24 -5.58 -6.94 15.80
CA MET A 24 -6.88 -7.54 15.50
C MET A 24 -7.14 -7.70 14.01
N SER A 25 -8.13 -8.52 13.70
CA SER A 25 -8.76 -8.66 12.38
C SER A 25 -10.24 -8.39 12.49
N ASN A 26 -10.77 -7.53 11.62
CA ASN A 26 -12.20 -7.21 11.60
C ASN A 26 -12.77 -7.12 10.18
N SER A 27 -14.04 -7.51 10.05
CA SER A 27 -14.85 -7.27 8.86
C SER A 27 -15.77 -6.05 9.01
N ASP A 28 -15.66 -5.33 10.12
CA ASP A 28 -16.47 -4.16 10.46
C ASP A 28 -15.53 -3.02 10.88
N VAL A 29 -15.58 -1.92 10.16
CA VAL A 29 -14.74 -0.74 10.40
C VAL A 29 -14.99 -0.14 11.79
N ALA A 30 -16.23 -0.18 12.29
CA ALA A 30 -16.58 0.33 13.60
C ALA A 30 -15.88 -0.40 14.76
N LYS A 31 -15.41 -1.63 14.50
CA LYS A 31 -14.67 -2.47 15.47
C LYS A 31 -13.16 -2.36 15.35
N CYS A 32 -12.66 -1.54 14.43
CA CYS A 32 -11.22 -1.27 14.33
C CYS A 32 -10.70 -0.56 15.60
N PRO A 33 -9.38 -0.58 15.85
CA PRO A 33 -8.82 0.03 17.05
C PRO A 33 -9.26 1.48 17.22
N LYS A 34 -9.67 1.87 18.42
CA LYS A 34 -10.08 3.26 18.75
C LYS A 34 -8.87 4.14 19.11
N SER A 35 -7.67 3.69 18.82
CA SER A 35 -6.44 4.43 18.99
C SER A 35 -6.39 5.66 18.10
N ARG A 36 -5.75 6.74 18.54
CA ARG A 36 -5.45 7.93 17.73
C ARG A 36 -4.10 7.84 17.00
N LEU A 37 -3.43 6.70 17.09
CA LEU A 37 -2.15 6.50 16.43
C LEU A 37 -2.29 6.54 14.91
N PRO A 38 -1.30 7.09 14.17
CA PRO A 38 -1.30 7.13 12.72
C PRO A 38 -1.51 5.75 12.08
N GLU A 39 -2.27 5.69 11.01
CA GLU A 39 -2.51 4.48 10.22
C GLU A 39 -1.96 4.60 8.82
N TYR A 40 -1.26 3.56 8.38
CA TYR A 40 -0.72 3.39 7.03
C TYR A 40 -1.37 2.16 6.41
N ALA A 41 -2.26 2.37 5.45
CA ALA A 41 -3.03 1.30 4.84
C ALA A 41 -2.31 0.71 3.62
N PHE A 42 -2.22 -0.61 3.53
CA PHE A 42 -1.64 -1.34 2.41
C PHE A 42 -2.76 -2.07 1.67
N ILE A 43 -2.92 -1.77 0.39
CA ILE A 43 -3.98 -2.34 -0.45
C ILE A 43 -3.43 -2.63 -1.85
N GLY A 44 -4.03 -3.57 -2.55
CA GLY A 44 -3.64 -3.93 -3.92
C GLY A 44 -4.38 -5.16 -4.39
N ARG A 45 -4.12 -5.60 -5.60
CA ARG A 45 -4.75 -6.82 -6.13
C ARG A 45 -4.32 -8.07 -5.37
N SER A 46 -5.16 -9.11 -5.45
CA SER A 46 -4.78 -10.43 -4.94
C SER A 46 -3.46 -10.90 -5.55
N ASN A 47 -2.61 -11.50 -4.72
CA ASN A 47 -1.30 -12.01 -5.10
C ASN A 47 -0.31 -10.95 -5.61
N VAL A 48 -0.56 -9.67 -5.38
CA VAL A 48 0.37 -8.58 -5.68
C VAL A 48 1.67 -8.67 -4.86
N GLY A 49 1.67 -9.37 -3.74
CA GLY A 49 2.82 -9.50 -2.83
C GLY A 49 2.67 -8.72 -1.52
N LYS A 50 1.45 -8.29 -1.18
CA LYS A 50 1.16 -7.44 -0.01
C LYS A 50 1.66 -8.04 1.31
N SER A 51 1.28 -9.26 1.66
CA SER A 51 1.75 -9.90 2.90
C SER A 51 3.26 -10.11 2.94
N SER A 52 3.88 -10.40 1.79
CA SER A 52 5.35 -10.51 1.69
C SER A 52 6.03 -9.17 1.92
N LEU A 53 5.46 -8.07 1.38
CA LEU A 53 5.96 -6.72 1.60
C LEU A 53 5.84 -6.33 3.08
N ILE A 54 4.68 -6.55 3.71
CA ILE A 54 4.46 -6.28 5.13
C ILE A 54 5.47 -7.02 5.99
N ASN A 55 5.71 -8.30 5.72
CA ASN A 55 6.68 -9.10 6.44
C ASN A 55 8.11 -8.57 6.24
N MET A 56 8.47 -8.12 5.04
CA MET A 56 9.75 -7.51 4.74
C MET A 56 9.93 -6.19 5.49
N LEU A 57 8.96 -5.27 5.41
CA LEU A 57 9.01 -3.97 6.08
C LEU A 57 9.20 -4.13 7.59
N THR A 58 8.45 -5.05 8.19
CA THR A 58 8.49 -5.31 9.64
C THR A 58 9.65 -6.20 10.08
N SER A 59 10.43 -6.76 9.16
CA SER A 59 11.46 -7.78 9.45
C SER A 59 10.91 -9.00 10.21
N ARG A 60 9.66 -9.37 9.94
CA ARG A 60 8.98 -10.54 10.52
C ARG A 60 8.62 -11.54 9.44
N LYS A 61 8.91 -12.82 9.65
CA LYS A 61 8.68 -13.86 8.62
C LYS A 61 7.20 -14.22 8.44
N SER A 62 6.34 -14.00 9.43
CA SER A 62 4.98 -14.51 9.47
C SER A 62 3.99 -13.57 10.16
N LEU A 63 4.24 -12.25 10.20
CA LEU A 63 3.33 -11.29 10.81
C LEU A 63 2.02 -11.23 9.99
N ALA A 64 2.13 -10.96 8.71
CA ALA A 64 1.02 -11.07 7.78
C ALA A 64 1.01 -12.46 7.14
N LYS A 65 -0.13 -13.16 7.24
CA LYS A 65 -0.28 -14.50 6.67
C LYS A 65 -0.29 -14.43 5.14
N THR A 66 0.65 -15.11 4.52
CA THR A 66 0.66 -15.29 3.07
C THR A 66 -0.33 -16.41 2.72
N SER A 67 -1.46 -16.09 2.10
CA SER A 67 -2.41 -17.09 1.61
C SER A 67 -2.29 -17.26 0.10
N GLY A 68 -1.99 -18.48 -0.34
CA GLY A 68 -2.01 -18.82 -1.76
C GLY A 68 -3.42 -19.04 -2.34
N ARG A 69 -4.48 -18.95 -1.53
CA ARG A 69 -5.87 -19.15 -1.99
C ARG A 69 -6.65 -17.85 -1.96
N PRO A 70 -7.13 -17.37 -3.14
CA PRO A 70 -8.03 -16.22 -3.23
C PRO A 70 -9.37 -16.53 -2.55
N GLY A 71 -9.98 -15.55 -1.88
CA GLY A 71 -11.37 -15.63 -1.43
C GLY A 71 -11.61 -16.00 0.04
N LYS A 72 -10.58 -16.15 0.88
CA LYS A 72 -10.80 -16.21 2.33
C LYS A 72 -11.04 -14.81 2.88
N THR A 73 -12.01 -14.72 3.77
CA THR A 73 -12.54 -13.59 4.55
C THR A 73 -11.79 -12.26 4.36
N GLN A 74 -12.50 -11.30 3.83
CA GLN A 74 -12.01 -9.93 3.60
C GLN A 74 -11.94 -9.21 4.95
N LEU A 75 -10.81 -9.32 5.64
CA LEU A 75 -10.60 -8.70 6.95
C LEU A 75 -9.60 -7.56 6.84
N ILE A 76 -9.82 -6.52 7.60
CA ILE A 76 -8.83 -5.49 7.91
C ILE A 76 -7.97 -6.03 9.04
N ASN A 77 -6.66 -6.14 8.81
CA ASN A 77 -5.72 -6.56 9.84
C ASN A 77 -4.90 -5.37 10.31
N HIS A 78 -4.94 -5.09 11.61
CA HIS A 78 -4.14 -4.05 12.24
C HIS A 78 -2.92 -4.65 12.91
N PHE A 79 -1.77 -4.05 12.65
CA PHE A 79 -0.49 -4.37 13.32
C PHE A 79 0.04 -3.11 13.97
N LEU A 80 0.33 -3.18 15.28
CA LEU A 80 0.94 -2.09 16.03
C LEU A 80 2.46 -2.15 15.86
N ILE A 81 3.03 -1.06 15.37
CA ILE A 81 4.45 -0.95 15.07
C ILE A 81 5.10 0.03 16.05
N ASN A 82 6.18 -0.42 16.71
CA ASN A 82 6.93 0.35 17.70
C ASN A 82 6.06 1.01 18.78
N LYS A 83 4.83 0.54 18.97
CA LYS A 83 3.82 1.08 19.89
C LYS A 83 3.35 2.51 19.58
N ASN A 84 3.65 3.04 18.41
CA ASN A 84 3.33 4.44 18.04
C ASN A 84 2.65 4.65 16.69
N TRP A 85 2.46 3.63 15.87
CA TRP A 85 1.66 3.70 14.64
C TRP A 85 1.12 2.33 14.21
N HIS A 86 0.13 2.32 13.34
CA HIS A 86 -0.47 1.09 12.81
C HIS A 86 -0.13 0.88 11.34
N LEU A 87 0.35 -0.31 11.02
CA LEU A 87 0.31 -0.85 9.68
C LEU A 87 -1.02 -1.57 9.50
N VAL A 88 -1.78 -1.22 8.46
CA VAL A 88 -3.10 -1.79 8.21
C VAL A 88 -3.09 -2.56 6.89
N ASP A 89 -3.32 -3.86 6.97
CA ASP A 89 -3.43 -4.76 5.82
C ASP A 89 -4.89 -4.83 5.38
N LEU A 90 -5.22 -4.12 4.32
CA LEU A 90 -6.56 -4.12 3.74
C LEU A 90 -6.74 -5.33 2.81
N PRO A 91 -7.95 -5.88 2.70
CA PRO A 91 -8.23 -6.93 1.72
C PRO A 91 -7.98 -6.42 0.30
N GLY A 92 -7.46 -7.32 -0.54
CA GLY A 92 -7.15 -6.97 -1.94
C GLY A 92 -8.39 -6.80 -2.81
N TYR A 93 -8.31 -5.95 -3.82
CA TYR A 93 -9.34 -5.81 -4.85
C TYR A 93 -9.09 -6.72 -6.05
N GLY A 94 -10.01 -6.72 -7.04
CA GLY A 94 -9.80 -7.38 -8.33
C GLY A 94 -9.98 -8.90 -8.32
N TYR A 95 -10.79 -9.44 -7.43
CA TYR A 95 -11.17 -10.86 -7.51
C TYR A 95 -12.03 -11.13 -8.74
N ALA A 96 -11.45 -11.70 -9.79
CA ALA A 96 -12.14 -12.00 -11.04
C ALA A 96 -13.28 -13.03 -10.89
N ARG A 97 -13.26 -13.85 -9.82
CA ARG A 97 -14.17 -14.98 -9.61
C ARG A 97 -15.16 -14.78 -8.47
N VAL A 98 -15.47 -13.55 -8.07
CA VAL A 98 -16.50 -13.29 -7.06
C VAL A 98 -17.76 -12.73 -7.69
N SER A 99 -18.93 -13.02 -7.05
CA SER A 99 -20.22 -12.54 -7.50
C SER A 99 -20.30 -11.01 -7.51
N LYS A 100 -21.23 -10.44 -8.30
CA LYS A 100 -21.49 -8.98 -8.31
C LYS A 100 -21.84 -8.46 -6.91
N SER A 101 -22.57 -9.26 -6.08
CA SER A 101 -22.89 -8.90 -4.70
C SER A 101 -21.65 -8.81 -3.83
N SER A 102 -20.71 -9.75 -3.94
CA SER A 102 -19.45 -9.74 -3.19
C SER A 102 -18.57 -8.55 -3.57
N LYS A 103 -18.58 -8.13 -4.85
CA LYS A 103 -17.87 -6.90 -5.30
C LYS A 103 -18.47 -5.65 -4.65
N LYS A 104 -19.81 -5.53 -4.61
CA LYS A 104 -20.48 -4.40 -3.94
C LYS A 104 -20.19 -4.34 -2.45
N THR A 105 -20.23 -5.51 -1.77
CA THR A 105 -19.91 -5.61 -0.33
C THR A 105 -18.47 -5.20 -0.07
N PHE A 106 -17.53 -5.67 -0.88
CA PHE A 106 -16.12 -5.29 -0.80
C PHE A 106 -15.94 -3.77 -0.99
N GLN A 107 -16.52 -3.21 -2.05
CA GLN A 107 -16.43 -1.78 -2.33
C GLN A 107 -16.99 -0.94 -1.18
N LYS A 108 -18.18 -1.30 -0.67
CA LYS A 108 -18.78 -0.63 0.49
C LYS A 108 -17.85 -0.69 1.71
N PHE A 109 -17.26 -1.83 1.97
CA PHE A 109 -16.36 -2.04 3.10
C PHE A 109 -15.08 -1.18 3.01
N ILE A 110 -14.44 -1.15 1.83
CA ILE A 110 -13.25 -0.33 1.59
C ILE A 110 -13.60 1.16 1.64
N THR A 111 -14.71 1.57 1.02
CA THR A 111 -15.20 2.96 1.09
C THR A 111 -15.46 3.39 2.54
N GLN A 112 -16.09 2.54 3.35
CA GLN A 112 -16.32 2.83 4.77
C GLN A 112 -14.99 2.96 5.55
N TYR A 113 -14.00 2.11 5.27
CA TYR A 113 -12.69 2.24 5.92
C TYR A 113 -12.09 3.61 5.63
N PHE A 114 -11.97 4.00 4.38
CA PHE A 114 -11.37 5.28 3.99
C PHE A 114 -12.18 6.49 4.47
N ALA A 115 -13.51 6.38 4.55
CA ALA A 115 -14.37 7.48 5.02
C ALA A 115 -14.38 7.66 6.55
N LEU A 116 -14.18 6.59 7.32
CA LEU A 116 -14.38 6.62 8.78
C LEU A 116 -13.06 6.59 9.58
N ARG A 117 -11.91 6.34 8.93
CA ARG A 117 -10.63 6.27 9.65
C ARG A 117 -9.90 7.60 9.60
N GLU A 118 -10.22 8.48 10.57
CA GLU A 118 -9.57 9.80 10.73
C GLU A 118 -8.06 9.70 10.96
N GLN A 119 -7.58 8.56 11.48
CA GLN A 119 -6.17 8.28 11.75
C GLN A 119 -5.37 7.90 10.50
N LEU A 120 -6.05 7.69 9.37
CA LEU A 120 -5.39 7.30 8.13
C LEU A 120 -4.53 8.46 7.59
N VAL A 121 -3.22 8.23 7.52
CA VAL A 121 -2.26 9.20 6.99
C VAL A 121 -2.13 9.06 5.48
N THR A 122 -1.97 7.84 5.00
CA THR A 122 -1.87 7.54 3.56
C THR A 122 -2.17 6.08 3.26
N ALA A 123 -2.61 5.83 2.04
CA ALA A 123 -2.73 4.49 1.48
C ALA A 123 -1.53 4.15 0.59
N PHE A 124 -0.96 2.97 0.75
CA PHE A 124 0.00 2.40 -0.18
C PHE A 124 -0.72 1.46 -1.14
N VAL A 125 -0.79 1.85 -2.41
CA VAL A 125 -1.39 1.05 -3.48
C VAL A 125 -0.32 0.16 -4.09
N LEU A 126 -0.43 -1.14 -3.89
CA LEU A 126 0.54 -2.12 -4.37
C LEU A 126 0.22 -2.56 -5.80
N ILE A 127 1.23 -2.51 -6.64
CA ILE A 127 1.16 -2.88 -8.05
C ILE A 127 2.27 -3.88 -8.36
N ASP A 128 1.92 -4.97 -9.03
CA ASP A 128 2.91 -5.92 -9.55
C ASP A 128 3.56 -5.33 -10.80
N ILE A 129 4.83 -4.90 -10.68
CA ILE A 129 5.54 -4.19 -11.75
C ILE A 129 5.73 -5.00 -13.04
N ARG A 130 5.50 -6.32 -13.00
CA ARG A 130 5.61 -7.19 -14.18
C ARG A 130 4.52 -6.96 -15.22
N HIS A 131 3.44 -6.30 -14.83
CA HIS A 131 2.28 -6.05 -15.67
C HIS A 131 2.24 -4.59 -16.14
N LYS A 132 1.75 -4.40 -17.36
CA LYS A 132 1.38 -3.06 -17.84
C LYS A 132 0.27 -2.45 -16.97
N PRO A 133 0.03 -1.13 -17.03
CA PRO A 133 -1.07 -0.51 -16.32
C PRO A 133 -2.39 -1.27 -16.53
N GLN A 134 -3.03 -1.62 -15.42
CA GLN A 134 -4.28 -2.37 -15.43
C GLN A 134 -5.42 -1.43 -15.07
N ALA A 135 -6.50 -1.45 -15.86
CA ALA A 135 -7.66 -0.57 -15.67
C ALA A 135 -8.16 -0.55 -14.22
N ILE A 136 -8.23 -1.70 -13.57
CA ILE A 136 -8.69 -1.81 -12.17
C ILE A 136 -7.78 -1.11 -11.17
N ASP A 137 -6.46 -1.07 -11.40
CA ASP A 137 -5.51 -0.33 -10.54
C ASP A 137 -5.68 1.17 -10.77
N LEU A 138 -5.82 1.59 -12.02
CA LEU A 138 -6.04 2.98 -12.41
C LEU A 138 -7.39 3.52 -11.88
N GLU A 139 -8.48 2.76 -12.04
CA GLU A 139 -9.79 3.09 -11.49
C GLU A 139 -9.75 3.25 -9.97
N PHE A 140 -9.01 2.39 -9.27
CA PHE A 140 -8.90 2.49 -7.82
C PHE A 140 -8.10 3.73 -7.39
N MET A 141 -6.98 4.04 -8.06
CA MET A 141 -6.20 5.25 -7.79
C MET A 141 -7.01 6.52 -8.12
N GLN A 142 -7.73 6.51 -9.22
CA GLN A 142 -8.64 7.61 -9.59
C GLN A 142 -9.68 7.84 -8.49
N TRP A 143 -10.30 6.77 -8.01
CA TRP A 143 -11.28 6.84 -6.92
C TRP A 143 -10.66 7.44 -5.62
N LEU A 144 -9.42 7.05 -5.25
CA LEU A 144 -8.72 7.63 -4.10
C LEU A 144 -8.54 9.15 -4.28
N GLY A 145 -8.11 9.59 -5.45
CA GLY A 145 -7.90 11.01 -5.76
C GLY A 145 -9.20 11.81 -5.71
N GLU A 146 -10.29 11.31 -6.31
CA GLU A 146 -11.60 11.94 -6.32
C GLU A 146 -12.19 12.11 -4.89
N HIS A 147 -11.77 11.25 -3.95
CA HIS A 147 -12.20 11.31 -2.55
C HIS A 147 -11.17 12.01 -1.64
N GLY A 148 -10.13 12.62 -2.21
CA GLY A 148 -9.10 13.34 -1.45
C GLY A 148 -8.28 12.45 -0.51
N ILE A 149 -8.19 11.14 -0.79
CA ILE A 149 -7.45 10.18 0.03
C ILE A 149 -5.98 10.19 -0.38
N PRO A 150 -5.04 10.60 0.48
CA PRO A 150 -3.63 10.57 0.16
C PRO A 150 -3.15 9.16 -0.12
N PHE A 151 -2.38 8.97 -1.21
CA PHE A 151 -1.80 7.66 -1.49
C PHE A 151 -0.43 7.76 -2.16
N SER A 152 0.29 6.64 -2.10
CA SER A 152 1.55 6.41 -2.81
C SER A 152 1.53 5.03 -3.46
N ILE A 153 2.27 4.86 -4.54
CA ILE A 153 2.34 3.59 -5.27
C ILE A 153 3.54 2.76 -4.76
N ILE A 154 3.33 1.47 -4.52
CA ILE A 154 4.43 0.52 -4.29
C ILE A 154 4.46 -0.50 -5.42
N PHE A 155 5.43 -0.38 -6.30
CA PHE A 155 5.73 -1.39 -7.29
C PHE A 155 6.43 -2.58 -6.63
N THR A 156 5.80 -3.74 -6.67
CA THR A 156 6.30 -4.99 -6.07
C THR A 156 6.97 -5.90 -7.10
N LYS A 157 7.72 -6.89 -6.63
CA LYS A 157 8.34 -7.96 -7.43
C LYS A 157 9.36 -7.46 -8.46
N ALA A 158 10.05 -6.37 -8.16
CA ALA A 158 11.09 -5.82 -9.04
C ALA A 158 12.23 -6.81 -9.34
N ASP A 159 12.49 -7.77 -8.44
CA ASP A 159 13.47 -8.85 -8.67
C ASP A 159 13.15 -9.79 -9.85
N LYS A 160 11.96 -9.71 -10.40
CA LYS A 160 11.51 -10.52 -11.53
C LYS A 160 11.77 -9.87 -12.88
N LEU A 161 12.28 -8.66 -12.91
CA LEU A 161 12.57 -7.89 -14.12
C LEU A 161 14.03 -7.41 -14.13
N LYS A 162 14.55 -7.16 -15.33
CA LYS A 162 15.83 -6.48 -15.52
C LYS A 162 15.64 -4.96 -15.25
N PRO A 163 16.69 -4.23 -14.81
CA PRO A 163 16.59 -2.80 -14.49
C PRO A 163 15.90 -1.97 -15.59
N LYS A 164 16.29 -2.15 -16.84
CA LYS A 164 15.71 -1.42 -17.98
C LYS A 164 14.19 -1.70 -18.16
N ALA A 165 13.76 -2.92 -17.89
CA ALA A 165 12.34 -3.26 -17.95
C ALA A 165 11.55 -2.61 -16.80
N ILE A 166 12.16 -2.50 -15.61
CA ILE A 166 11.55 -1.76 -14.48
C ILE A 166 11.33 -0.31 -14.87
N GLU A 167 12.35 0.37 -15.39
CA GLU A 167 12.25 1.76 -15.85
C GLU A 167 11.13 1.93 -16.88
N ASN A 168 11.11 1.06 -17.90
CA ASN A 168 10.08 1.12 -18.94
C ASN A 168 8.66 0.96 -18.37
N HIS A 169 8.46 0.01 -17.45
CA HIS A 169 7.14 -0.21 -16.85
C HIS A 169 6.71 0.96 -15.95
N VAL A 170 7.63 1.58 -15.21
CA VAL A 170 7.34 2.80 -14.44
C VAL A 170 6.95 3.95 -15.38
N GLU A 171 7.67 4.13 -16.48
CA GLU A 171 7.35 5.14 -17.48
C GLU A 171 6.00 4.88 -18.16
N ASP A 172 5.63 3.63 -18.41
CA ASP A 172 4.30 3.28 -18.93
C ASP A 172 3.19 3.68 -17.94
N TYR A 173 3.38 3.42 -16.63
CA TYR A 173 2.46 3.89 -15.59
C TYR A 173 2.39 5.41 -15.53
N LYS A 174 3.54 6.09 -15.57
CA LYS A 174 3.61 7.54 -15.55
C LYS A 174 2.87 8.17 -16.71
N LYS A 175 3.08 7.66 -17.94
CA LYS A 175 2.37 8.16 -19.12
C LYS A 175 0.86 8.08 -18.97
N VAL A 176 0.34 6.91 -18.55
CA VAL A 176 -1.10 6.71 -18.40
C VAL A 176 -1.67 7.56 -17.26
N LEU A 177 -0.98 7.69 -16.13
CA LEU A 177 -1.45 8.52 -15.03
C LEU A 177 -1.48 10.01 -15.41
N LEU A 178 -0.48 10.50 -16.12
CA LEU A 178 -0.40 11.91 -16.55
C LEU A 178 -1.44 12.29 -17.65
N GLU A 179 -2.20 11.34 -18.17
CA GLU A 179 -3.36 11.65 -19.01
C GLU A 179 -4.49 12.32 -18.21
N THR A 180 -4.55 12.08 -16.90
CA THR A 180 -5.63 12.56 -16.02
C THR A 180 -5.14 13.28 -14.76
N TRP A 181 -3.87 13.14 -14.41
CA TRP A 181 -3.25 13.71 -13.22
C TRP A 181 -2.21 14.77 -13.60
N GLU A 182 -2.08 15.83 -12.82
CA GLU A 182 -1.04 16.86 -13.02
C GLU A 182 0.37 16.30 -12.74
N ASP A 183 0.50 15.49 -11.68
CA ASP A 183 1.76 14.89 -11.24
C ASP A 183 1.59 13.39 -10.98
N MET A 184 2.64 12.61 -11.21
CA MET A 184 2.66 11.22 -10.78
C MET A 184 2.69 11.15 -9.25
N PRO A 185 1.84 10.34 -8.60
CA PRO A 185 1.92 10.09 -7.16
C PRO A 185 3.30 9.58 -6.75
N ASN A 186 3.71 9.82 -5.50
CA ASN A 186 4.94 9.25 -4.97
C ASN A 186 4.94 7.73 -5.18
N TYR A 187 6.09 7.17 -5.55
CA TYR A 187 6.18 5.73 -5.77
C TYR A 187 7.49 5.14 -5.25
N PHE A 188 7.43 3.84 -4.96
CA PHE A 188 8.55 3.04 -4.46
C PHE A 188 8.68 1.78 -5.30
N ILE A 189 9.92 1.39 -5.61
CA ILE A 189 10.22 0.14 -6.32
C ILE A 189 10.70 -0.86 -5.27
N THR A 190 10.00 -2.00 -5.14
CA THR A 190 10.28 -2.95 -4.07
C THR A 190 10.44 -4.40 -4.54
N SER A 191 11.24 -5.13 -3.78
CA SER A 191 11.31 -6.59 -3.84
C SER A 191 11.40 -7.18 -2.45
N SER A 192 10.37 -7.92 -2.05
CA SER A 192 10.35 -8.58 -0.75
C SER A 192 11.42 -9.68 -0.64
N SER A 193 11.74 -10.36 -1.74
CA SER A 193 12.74 -11.44 -1.75
C SER A 193 14.19 -10.94 -1.68
N LYS A 194 14.44 -9.70 -2.08
CA LYS A 194 15.75 -9.04 -2.09
C LYS A 194 15.86 -7.89 -1.11
N ALA A 195 14.82 -7.63 -0.31
CA ALA A 195 14.71 -6.50 0.61
C ALA A 195 14.95 -5.12 -0.04
N ILE A 196 14.70 -4.99 -1.35
CA ILE A 196 14.84 -3.74 -2.10
C ILE A 196 13.68 -2.81 -1.73
N GLY A 197 13.94 -1.50 -1.59
CA GLY A 197 12.97 -0.43 -1.34
C GLY A 197 12.39 -0.42 0.08
N LYS A 198 12.88 -1.28 0.97
CA LYS A 198 12.45 -1.32 2.37
C LYS A 198 12.73 0.00 3.09
N ASP A 199 13.96 0.46 2.99
CA ASP A 199 14.42 1.67 3.70
C ASP A 199 13.73 2.91 3.14
N ASP A 200 13.44 2.96 1.84
CA ASP A 200 12.76 4.09 1.21
C ASP A 200 11.31 4.22 1.70
N VAL A 201 10.58 3.11 1.77
CA VAL A 201 9.20 3.10 2.31
C VAL A 201 9.19 3.47 3.80
N LEU A 202 10.12 2.93 4.59
CA LEU A 202 10.21 3.26 6.02
C LEU A 202 10.63 4.71 6.25
N ALA A 203 11.55 5.26 5.45
CA ALA A 203 11.95 6.66 5.55
C ALA A 203 10.79 7.62 5.20
N TYR A 204 9.96 7.23 4.25
CA TYR A 204 8.75 8.00 3.92
C TYR A 204 7.73 7.99 5.06
N ILE A 205 7.48 6.83 5.68
CA ILE A 205 6.61 6.72 6.86
C ILE A 205 7.17 7.55 8.02
N ASP A 206 8.48 7.49 8.26
CA ASP A 206 9.17 8.25 9.30
C ASP A 206 8.95 9.76 9.14
N LYS A 207 9.19 10.26 7.93
CA LYS A 207 8.95 11.67 7.58
C LYS A 207 7.48 12.09 7.77
N LEU A 208 6.52 11.22 7.45
CA LEU A 208 5.10 11.52 7.66
C LEU A 208 4.77 11.57 9.15
N ASN A 209 5.34 10.68 9.97
CA ASN A 209 5.15 10.69 11.42
C ASN A 209 5.74 11.96 12.07
N GLU A 210 6.96 12.38 11.65
CA GLU A 210 7.59 13.60 12.15
C GLU A 210 6.72 14.85 11.88
N ASN A 211 6.04 14.91 10.75
CA ASN A 211 5.15 16.02 10.40
C ASN A 211 3.83 16.03 11.18
N MET A 212 3.48 14.95 11.87
CA MET A 212 2.25 14.84 12.67
C MET A 212 2.49 15.15 14.15
N GLU A 213 3.74 15.16 14.61
CA GLU A 213 4.12 15.49 16.00
C GLU A 213 4.24 17.01 16.22
N LEU A 214 4.06 17.83 15.18
CA LEU A 214 4.06 19.29 15.19
C LEU A 214 2.63 19.85 15.23
#